data_232d41a9f1c3d06e5021683cc2c739db
#
_entry.id   232d41a9f1c3d06e5021683cc2c739db
#
_cell.length_a   1.000
_cell.length_b   1.000
_cell.length_c   1.000
_cell.angle_alpha   90.00
_cell.angle_beta   90.00
_cell.angle_gamma   90.00
#
_symmetry.space_group_name_H-M   'P 1'
#
loop_
_entity.id
_entity.type
_entity.pdbx_description
1 polymer ?
#
loop_
_entity_poly.entity_id
_entity_poly.type
_entity_poly.pdbx_seq_one_letter_code
_entity_poly.pdbx_strand_id
1 'polypeptide(L)'
;MDLITEAGIDQVRLAGIAQRAHMSTGQVMYYFTSKEHILLETLAWQEHQDTEARRATLAKITGVWRQLDRFIGHYLPVSPTDPVWILWMEAWARAPHSAEVSQFMEALLRPWRDDLAAIVARGVEEGAFVPPDAIDDFTLRFVALLDGLALQRLRQLHQLSRKRVIELAMNAARAELAPGSQDTER
;
A
#
# COMPACT_ATOMS: atom_id res chain seq x y z
N MET A 1 2.54 -6.91 15.93
CA MET A 1 3.32 -6.51 14.76
C MET A 1 4.78 -6.89 14.91
N ASP A 2 5.54 -6.37 15.85
CA ASP A 2 7.01 -6.56 15.98
C ASP A 2 7.48 -8.01 15.88
N LEU A 3 6.82 -8.93 16.60
CA LEU A 3 7.19 -10.36 16.56
C LEU A 3 7.07 -10.97 15.14
N ILE A 4 6.10 -10.51 14.35
CA ILE A 4 5.91 -11.00 12.99
C ILE A 4 6.97 -10.43 12.07
N THR A 5 7.28 -9.14 12.20
CA THR A 5 8.25 -8.46 11.36
C THR A 5 9.70 -8.86 11.65
N GLU A 6 9.99 -9.28 12.89
CA GLU A 6 11.33 -9.74 13.30
C GLU A 6 11.62 -11.18 12.85
N ALA A 7 10.62 -12.08 12.92
CA ALA A 7 10.84 -13.51 12.76
C ALA A 7 10.03 -14.17 11.62
N GLY A 8 9.07 -13.45 11.02
CA GLY A 8 8.04 -14.02 10.14
C GLY A 8 6.96 -14.74 10.94
N ILE A 9 5.72 -14.76 10.42
CA ILE A 9 4.56 -15.29 11.13
C ILE A 9 4.71 -16.78 11.49
N ASP A 10 5.39 -17.56 10.68
CA ASP A 10 5.55 -19.00 10.90
C ASP A 10 6.40 -19.31 12.14
N GLN A 11 7.38 -18.46 12.45
CA GLN A 11 8.23 -18.57 13.62
C GLN A 11 7.61 -17.99 14.90
N VAL A 12 6.57 -17.17 14.77
CA VAL A 12 5.88 -16.57 15.93
C VAL A 12 5.18 -17.66 16.73
N ARG A 13 5.45 -17.71 18.03
CA ARG A 13 4.78 -18.62 18.98
C ARG A 13 3.66 -17.86 19.70
N LEU A 14 2.49 -18.49 19.83
CA LEU A 14 1.37 -17.91 20.58
C LEU A 14 1.74 -17.53 22.02
N ALA A 15 2.63 -18.31 22.66
CA ALA A 15 3.16 -17.99 23.98
C ALA A 15 3.94 -16.67 24.00
N GLY A 16 4.70 -16.37 22.94
CA GLY A 16 5.42 -15.09 22.82
C GLY A 16 4.47 -13.90 22.65
N ILE A 17 3.37 -14.08 21.88
CA ILE A 17 2.32 -13.07 21.75
C ILE A 17 1.64 -12.84 23.09
N ALA A 18 1.24 -13.92 23.77
CA ALA A 18 0.59 -13.87 25.07
C ALA A 18 1.45 -13.15 26.13
N GLN A 19 2.74 -13.47 26.18
CA GLN A 19 3.69 -12.82 27.09
C GLN A 19 3.79 -11.31 26.81
N ARG A 20 3.92 -10.90 25.55
CA ARG A 20 4.00 -9.46 25.17
C ARG A 20 2.72 -8.69 25.44
N ALA A 21 1.58 -9.36 25.27
CA ALA A 21 0.26 -8.78 25.52
C ALA A 21 -0.16 -8.84 27.00
N HIS A 22 0.65 -9.41 27.89
CA HIS A 22 0.31 -9.69 29.30
C HIS A 22 -0.98 -10.53 29.43
N MET A 23 -1.16 -11.50 28.53
CA MET A 23 -2.29 -12.40 28.46
C MET A 23 -1.84 -13.85 28.64
N SER A 24 -2.80 -14.74 28.95
CA SER A 24 -2.55 -16.18 28.86
C SER A 24 -2.65 -16.65 27.39
N THR A 25 -1.98 -17.76 27.04
CA THR A 25 -2.11 -18.38 25.72
C THR A 25 -3.56 -18.75 25.40
N GLY A 26 -4.34 -19.18 26.40
CA GLY A 26 -5.76 -19.48 26.24
C GLY A 26 -6.58 -18.24 25.88
N GLN A 27 -6.27 -17.08 26.46
CA GLN A 27 -6.92 -15.81 26.07
C GLN A 27 -6.59 -15.41 24.64
N VAL A 28 -5.32 -15.56 24.21
CA VAL A 28 -4.95 -15.28 22.80
C VAL A 28 -5.71 -16.21 21.87
N MET A 29 -5.80 -17.52 22.16
CA MET A 29 -6.55 -18.49 21.35
C MET A 29 -8.06 -18.26 21.37
N TYR A 30 -8.59 -17.60 22.38
CA TYR A 30 -10.00 -17.21 22.41
C TYR A 30 -10.32 -16.12 21.37
N TYR A 31 -9.42 -15.18 21.18
CA TYR A 31 -9.59 -14.08 20.21
C TYR A 31 -9.14 -14.45 18.78
N PHE A 32 -8.11 -15.29 18.66
CA PHE A 32 -7.50 -15.61 17.38
C PHE A 32 -7.49 -17.11 17.12
N THR A 33 -8.20 -17.55 16.11
CA THR A 33 -8.36 -18.98 15.77
C THR A 33 -7.10 -19.59 15.17
N SER A 34 -6.21 -18.77 14.58
CA SER A 34 -4.99 -19.20 13.90
C SER A 34 -3.93 -18.10 13.87
N LYS A 35 -2.69 -18.45 13.52
CA LYS A 35 -1.63 -17.46 13.25
C LYS A 35 -1.97 -16.58 12.04
N GLU A 36 -2.63 -17.17 11.05
CA GLU A 36 -3.11 -16.46 9.88
C GLU A 36 -4.13 -15.38 10.27
N HIS A 37 -5.09 -15.72 11.13
CA HIS A 37 -6.04 -14.75 11.67
C HIS A 37 -5.32 -13.59 12.42
N ILE A 38 -4.28 -13.89 13.20
CA ILE A 38 -3.47 -12.85 13.86
C ILE A 38 -2.78 -11.94 12.82
N LEU A 39 -2.22 -12.52 11.76
CA LEU A 39 -1.59 -11.76 10.68
C LEU A 39 -2.58 -10.80 10.02
N LEU A 40 -3.73 -11.31 9.63
CA LEU A 40 -4.77 -10.54 8.93
C LEU A 40 -5.33 -9.42 9.81
N GLU A 41 -5.66 -9.70 11.07
CA GLU A 41 -6.14 -8.69 12.02
C GLU A 41 -5.08 -7.62 12.32
N THR A 42 -3.80 -8.01 12.41
CA THR A 42 -2.70 -7.07 12.59
C THR A 42 -2.59 -6.14 11.38
N LEU A 43 -2.70 -6.69 10.18
CA LEU A 43 -2.65 -5.94 8.93
C LEU A 43 -3.86 -5.01 8.80
N ALA A 44 -5.07 -5.49 9.10
CA ALA A 44 -6.28 -4.68 9.07
C ALA A 44 -6.22 -3.48 10.03
N TRP A 45 -5.75 -3.72 11.24
CA TRP A 45 -5.58 -2.66 12.23
C TRP A 45 -4.60 -1.59 11.72
N GLN A 46 -3.46 -1.99 11.15
CA GLN A 46 -2.46 -1.09 10.62
C GLN A 46 -3.02 -0.29 9.42
N GLU A 47 -3.68 -0.96 8.48
CA GLU A 47 -4.27 -0.32 7.29
C GLU A 47 -5.37 0.68 7.64
N HIS A 48 -6.15 0.40 8.69
CA HIS A 48 -7.14 1.36 9.16
C HIS A 48 -6.48 2.67 9.64
N GLN A 49 -5.43 2.58 10.47
CA GLN A 49 -4.68 3.75 10.94
C GLN A 49 -4.02 4.51 9.77
N ASP A 50 -3.40 3.78 8.84
CA ASP A 50 -2.71 4.36 7.69
C ASP A 50 -3.69 5.04 6.73
N THR A 51 -4.88 4.47 6.52
CA THR A 51 -5.93 5.06 5.69
C THR A 51 -6.42 6.40 6.25
N GLU A 52 -6.70 6.46 7.56
CA GLU A 52 -7.12 7.71 8.20
C GLU A 52 -6.02 8.78 8.14
N ALA A 53 -4.78 8.42 8.47
CA ALA A 53 -3.63 9.33 8.43
C ALA A 53 -3.35 9.84 7.01
N ARG A 54 -3.44 8.96 5.99
CA ARG A 54 -3.28 9.30 4.58
C ARG A 54 -4.35 10.31 4.14
N ARG A 55 -5.62 10.01 4.36
CA ARG A 55 -6.74 10.87 3.98
C ARG A 55 -6.67 12.23 4.66
N ALA A 56 -6.36 12.27 5.96
CA ALA A 56 -6.16 13.52 6.69
C ALA A 56 -4.98 14.35 6.15
N THR A 57 -3.93 13.69 5.67
CA THR A 57 -2.78 14.35 5.05
C THR A 57 -3.12 14.89 3.67
N LEU A 58 -3.76 14.06 2.82
CA LEU A 58 -4.13 14.45 1.45
C LEU A 58 -5.13 15.62 1.43
N ALA A 59 -6.07 15.66 2.37
CA ALA A 59 -7.05 16.75 2.49
C ALA A 59 -6.42 18.14 2.73
N LYS A 60 -5.21 18.20 3.28
CA LYS A 60 -4.50 19.46 3.56
C LYS A 60 -3.65 19.93 2.37
N ILE A 61 -3.54 19.14 1.33
CA ILE A 61 -2.66 19.43 0.17
C ILE A 61 -3.51 20.02 -0.95
N THR A 62 -3.12 21.20 -1.43
CA THR A 62 -3.70 21.82 -2.61
C THR A 62 -2.96 21.40 -3.88
N GLY A 63 -3.71 21.10 -4.95
CA GLY A 63 -3.21 20.70 -6.26
C GLY A 63 -2.98 19.19 -6.38
N VAL A 64 -3.64 18.62 -7.38
CA VAL A 64 -3.74 17.17 -7.61
C VAL A 64 -2.39 16.48 -7.86
N TRP A 65 -1.44 17.14 -8.56
CA TRP A 65 -0.08 16.60 -8.74
C TRP A 65 0.66 16.43 -7.41
N ARG A 66 0.50 17.36 -6.48
CA ARG A 66 1.09 17.26 -5.14
C ARG A 66 0.39 16.20 -4.28
N GLN A 67 -0.92 16.06 -4.44
CA GLN A 67 -1.67 14.98 -3.78
C GLN A 67 -1.22 13.62 -4.30
N LEU A 68 -1.03 13.47 -5.62
CA LEU A 68 -0.54 12.22 -6.22
C LEU A 68 0.88 11.88 -5.75
N ASP A 69 1.79 12.85 -5.73
CA ASP A 69 3.16 12.66 -5.20
C ASP A 69 3.12 12.20 -3.72
N ARG A 70 2.28 12.83 -2.91
CA ARG A 70 2.12 12.45 -1.50
C ARG A 70 1.47 11.07 -1.34
N PHE A 71 0.47 10.74 -2.16
CA PHE A 71 -0.15 9.41 -2.19
C PHE A 71 0.89 8.33 -2.49
N ILE A 72 1.68 8.51 -3.54
CA ILE A 72 2.78 7.60 -3.89
C ILE A 72 3.77 7.47 -2.73
N GLY A 73 4.09 8.58 -2.08
CA GLY A 73 4.94 8.58 -0.90
C GLY A 73 4.36 7.80 0.28
N HIS A 74 3.06 7.82 0.51
CA HIS A 74 2.41 6.99 1.54
C HIS A 74 2.37 5.51 1.15
N TYR A 75 2.17 5.21 -0.13
CA TYR A 75 2.08 3.84 -0.62
C TYR A 75 3.43 3.10 -0.48
N LEU A 76 4.51 3.74 -0.87
CA LEU A 76 5.83 3.10 -0.99
C LEU A 76 6.54 2.92 0.37
N PRO A 77 7.28 1.80 0.56
CA PRO A 77 7.96 1.50 1.82
C PRO A 77 8.95 2.62 2.22
N VAL A 78 8.97 2.96 3.51
CA VAL A 78 9.88 3.98 4.05
C VAL A 78 11.31 3.47 4.14
N SER A 79 11.50 2.17 4.36
CA SER A 79 12.81 1.50 4.46
C SER A 79 12.76 0.13 3.78
N PRO A 80 13.91 -0.51 3.52
CA PRO A 80 13.96 -1.90 3.06
C PRO A 80 13.42 -2.91 4.08
N THR A 81 13.32 -2.51 5.33
CA THR A 81 12.79 -3.31 6.45
C THR A 81 11.49 -2.73 7.00
N ASP A 82 10.69 -2.11 6.13
CA ASP A 82 9.41 -1.53 6.52
C ASP A 82 8.48 -2.60 7.09
N PRO A 83 8.06 -2.48 8.36
CA PRO A 83 7.31 -3.54 9.03
C PRO A 83 5.91 -3.76 8.42
N VAL A 84 5.27 -2.73 7.89
CA VAL A 84 3.95 -2.86 7.24
C VAL A 84 4.08 -3.65 5.95
N TRP A 85 5.09 -3.35 5.15
CA TRP A 85 5.36 -4.08 3.92
C TRP A 85 5.79 -5.52 4.15
N ILE A 86 6.50 -5.81 5.26
CA ILE A 86 6.80 -7.20 5.65
C ILE A 86 5.51 -7.96 5.96
N LEU A 87 4.54 -7.35 6.67
CA LEU A 87 3.24 -7.97 6.91
C LEU A 87 2.48 -8.24 5.60
N TRP A 88 2.49 -7.29 4.66
CA TRP A 88 1.88 -7.47 3.35
C TRP A 88 2.52 -8.63 2.58
N MET A 89 3.84 -8.73 2.56
CA MET A 89 4.55 -9.84 1.91
C MET A 89 4.20 -11.20 2.52
N GLU A 90 4.06 -11.28 3.85
CA GLU A 90 3.60 -12.49 4.55
C GLU A 90 2.18 -12.89 4.15
N ALA A 91 1.27 -11.91 3.99
CA ALA A 91 -0.09 -12.14 3.52
C ALA A 91 -0.12 -12.53 2.03
N TRP A 92 0.63 -11.85 1.15
CA TRP A 92 0.71 -12.20 -0.27
C TRP A 92 1.23 -13.62 -0.52
N ALA A 93 2.20 -14.07 0.28
CA ALA A 93 2.71 -15.45 0.17
C ALA A 93 1.62 -16.51 0.46
N ARG A 94 0.57 -16.17 1.20
CA ARG A 94 -0.54 -17.05 1.58
C ARG A 94 -1.74 -16.96 0.64
N ALA A 95 -1.94 -15.81 0.01
CA ALA A 95 -3.11 -15.57 -0.85
C ALA A 95 -3.33 -16.63 -1.94
N PRO A 96 -2.30 -17.15 -2.65
CA PRO A 96 -2.49 -18.21 -3.64
C PRO A 96 -3.02 -19.53 -3.07
N HIS A 97 -2.93 -19.72 -1.76
CA HIS A 97 -3.30 -20.97 -1.06
C HIS A 97 -4.53 -20.81 -0.16
N SER A 98 -5.07 -19.59 -0.01
CA SER A 98 -6.20 -19.29 0.86
C SER A 98 -7.12 -18.24 0.22
N ALA A 99 -8.31 -18.66 -0.17
CA ALA A 99 -9.33 -17.74 -0.70
C ALA A 99 -9.75 -16.69 0.33
N GLU A 100 -9.75 -17.04 1.62
CA GLU A 100 -10.05 -16.12 2.72
C GLU A 100 -9.02 -15.00 2.78
N VAL A 101 -7.72 -15.33 2.76
CA VAL A 101 -6.63 -14.34 2.73
C VAL A 101 -6.74 -13.45 1.50
N SER A 102 -6.98 -14.04 0.33
CA SER A 102 -7.12 -13.30 -0.93
C SER A 102 -8.24 -12.26 -0.87
N GLN A 103 -9.43 -12.67 -0.40
CA GLN A 103 -10.58 -11.78 -0.25
C GLN A 103 -10.35 -10.69 0.79
N PHE A 104 -9.70 -11.04 1.89
CA PHE A 104 -9.37 -10.10 2.95
C PHE A 104 -8.40 -9.01 2.45
N MET A 105 -7.34 -9.41 1.75
CA MET A 105 -6.38 -8.49 1.15
C MET A 105 -7.02 -7.57 0.10
N GLU A 106 -7.92 -8.10 -0.73
CA GLU A 106 -8.68 -7.30 -1.69
C GLU A 106 -9.49 -6.18 -1.00
N ALA A 107 -10.13 -6.51 0.14
CA ALA A 107 -10.85 -5.53 0.94
C ALA A 107 -9.93 -4.44 1.52
N LEU A 108 -8.71 -4.80 1.95
CA LEU A 108 -7.73 -3.84 2.47
C LEU A 108 -7.11 -2.95 1.38
N LEU A 109 -6.96 -3.45 0.15
CA LEU A 109 -6.43 -2.68 -0.97
C LEU A 109 -7.45 -1.72 -1.59
N ARG A 110 -8.75 -1.95 -1.38
CA ARG A 110 -9.81 -1.12 -1.95
C ARG A 110 -9.68 0.37 -1.58
N PRO A 111 -9.49 0.76 -0.30
CA PRO A 111 -9.32 2.17 0.07
C PRO A 111 -8.16 2.86 -0.65
N TRP A 112 -7.09 2.15 -0.98
CA TRP A 112 -5.96 2.70 -1.73
C TRP A 112 -6.36 3.00 -3.17
N ARG A 113 -7.08 2.09 -3.84
CA ARG A 113 -7.59 2.29 -5.21
C ARG A 113 -8.62 3.42 -5.25
N ASP A 114 -9.53 3.46 -4.28
CA ASP A 114 -10.56 4.51 -4.19
C ASP A 114 -9.94 5.90 -4.01
N ASP A 115 -8.94 6.03 -3.14
CA ASP A 115 -8.24 7.30 -2.90
C ASP A 115 -7.47 7.75 -4.16
N LEU A 116 -6.81 6.82 -4.87
CA LEU A 116 -6.13 7.11 -6.14
C LEU A 116 -7.13 7.53 -7.23
N ALA A 117 -8.22 6.79 -7.38
CA ALA A 117 -9.29 7.11 -8.34
C ALA A 117 -9.86 8.51 -8.08
N ALA A 118 -10.09 8.86 -6.81
CA ALA A 118 -10.58 10.17 -6.43
C ALA A 118 -9.60 11.31 -6.76
N ILE A 119 -8.28 11.09 -6.61
CA ILE A 119 -7.25 12.05 -7.02
C ILE A 119 -7.28 12.24 -8.53
N VAL A 120 -7.36 11.15 -9.30
CA VAL A 120 -7.37 11.20 -10.77
C VAL A 120 -8.64 11.88 -11.29
N ALA A 121 -9.81 11.50 -10.78
CA ALA A 121 -11.10 12.10 -11.18
C ALA A 121 -11.09 13.61 -10.95
N ARG A 122 -10.66 14.06 -9.77
CA ARG A 122 -10.53 15.48 -9.46
C ARG A 122 -9.52 16.19 -10.37
N GLY A 123 -8.40 15.55 -10.67
CA GLY A 123 -7.41 16.12 -11.61
C GLY A 123 -7.95 16.32 -13.03
N VAL A 124 -8.82 15.44 -13.48
CA VAL A 124 -9.54 15.56 -14.75
C VAL A 124 -10.57 16.70 -14.66
N GLU A 125 -11.36 16.79 -13.60
CA GLU A 125 -12.35 17.86 -13.39
C GLU A 125 -11.69 19.25 -13.34
N GLU A 126 -10.51 19.37 -12.73
CA GLU A 126 -9.72 20.61 -12.63
C GLU A 126 -8.95 20.92 -13.95
N GLY A 127 -9.00 20.03 -14.96
CA GLY A 127 -8.22 20.16 -16.20
C GLY A 127 -6.70 20.01 -16.04
N ALA A 128 -6.26 19.52 -14.88
CA ALA A 128 -4.85 19.29 -14.59
C ALA A 128 -4.34 17.93 -15.12
N PHE A 129 -5.26 16.99 -15.38
CA PHE A 129 -5.00 15.68 -15.95
C PHE A 129 -5.79 15.48 -17.23
N VAL A 130 -5.21 14.78 -18.19
CA VAL A 130 -5.93 14.19 -19.32
C VAL A 130 -6.69 12.96 -18.81
N PRO A 131 -7.98 12.80 -19.16
CA PRO A 131 -8.71 11.62 -18.74
C PRO A 131 -8.07 10.35 -19.35
N PRO A 132 -7.74 9.34 -18.51
CA PRO A 132 -7.39 8.02 -19.03
C PRO A 132 -8.64 7.34 -19.66
N ASP A 133 -8.44 6.32 -20.49
CA ASP A 133 -9.56 5.58 -21.14
C ASP A 133 -10.57 5.08 -20.09
N ALA A 134 -10.06 4.54 -18.97
CA ALA A 134 -10.85 4.20 -17.80
C ALA A 134 -10.03 4.46 -16.51
N ILE A 135 -10.62 5.17 -15.54
CA ILE A 135 -9.95 5.47 -14.26
C ILE A 135 -9.64 4.17 -13.50
N ASP A 136 -10.55 3.19 -13.53
CA ASP A 136 -10.36 1.92 -12.83
C ASP A 136 -9.17 1.13 -13.42
N ASP A 137 -9.03 1.11 -14.75
CA ASP A 137 -7.90 0.45 -15.40
C ASP A 137 -6.58 1.17 -15.13
N PHE A 138 -6.59 2.50 -15.12
CA PHE A 138 -5.43 3.29 -14.72
C PHE A 138 -5.03 2.96 -13.28
N THR A 139 -5.99 2.99 -12.34
CA THR A 139 -5.71 2.72 -10.92
C THR A 139 -5.16 1.31 -10.71
N LEU A 140 -5.71 0.31 -11.40
CA LEU A 140 -5.22 -1.07 -11.34
C LEU A 140 -3.77 -1.18 -11.81
N ARG A 141 -3.47 -0.63 -13.01
CA ARG A 141 -2.10 -0.66 -13.57
C ARG A 141 -1.12 0.13 -12.71
N PHE A 142 -1.55 1.27 -12.20
CA PHE A 142 -0.68 2.14 -11.41
C PHE A 142 -0.36 1.55 -10.04
N VAL A 143 -1.33 0.94 -9.36
CA VAL A 143 -1.11 0.20 -8.11
C VAL A 143 -0.16 -0.98 -8.36
N ALA A 144 -0.35 -1.76 -9.43
CA ALA A 144 0.57 -2.85 -9.78
C ALA A 144 2.01 -2.35 -10.05
N LEU A 145 2.17 -1.17 -10.65
CA LEU A 145 3.47 -0.52 -10.79
C LEU A 145 4.08 -0.17 -9.43
N LEU A 146 3.29 0.41 -8.51
CA LEU A 146 3.75 0.77 -7.17
C LEU A 146 4.17 -0.46 -6.38
N ASP A 147 3.41 -1.57 -6.46
CA ASP A 147 3.77 -2.86 -5.87
C ASP A 147 5.11 -3.37 -6.41
N GLY A 148 5.30 -3.34 -7.72
CA GLY A 148 6.54 -3.73 -8.36
C GLY A 148 7.73 -2.88 -7.87
N LEU A 149 7.59 -1.56 -7.79
CA LEU A 149 8.62 -0.65 -7.31
C LEU A 149 8.93 -0.86 -5.82
N ALA A 150 7.91 -1.10 -5.01
CA ALA A 150 8.05 -1.42 -3.60
C ALA A 150 8.83 -2.72 -3.39
N LEU A 151 8.49 -3.78 -4.11
CA LEU A 151 9.21 -5.07 -4.07
C LEU A 151 10.68 -4.92 -4.47
N GLN A 152 10.99 -4.14 -5.52
CA GLN A 152 12.37 -3.86 -5.93
C GLN A 152 13.15 -3.19 -4.79
N ARG A 153 12.53 -2.25 -4.08
CA ARG A 153 13.13 -1.53 -2.96
C ARG A 153 13.35 -2.44 -1.74
N LEU A 154 12.33 -3.22 -1.35
CA LEU A 154 12.41 -4.16 -0.21
C LEU A 154 13.51 -5.21 -0.43
N ARG A 155 13.63 -5.73 -1.64
CA ARG A 155 14.67 -6.69 -2.03
C ARG A 155 16.04 -6.04 -2.24
N GLN A 156 16.16 -4.72 -2.04
CA GLN A 156 17.38 -3.93 -2.26
C GLN A 156 18.00 -4.12 -3.66
N LEU A 157 17.16 -4.46 -4.63
CA LEU A 157 17.58 -4.59 -6.02
C LEU A 157 17.89 -3.20 -6.60
N HIS A 158 18.96 -3.12 -7.40
CA HIS A 158 19.39 -1.87 -8.05
C HIS A 158 19.67 -0.70 -7.10
N GLN A 159 19.81 -0.95 -5.78
CA GLN A 159 20.05 0.09 -4.75
C GLN A 159 19.08 1.28 -4.85
N LEU A 160 17.80 1.01 -5.14
CA LEU A 160 16.78 2.03 -5.34
C LEU A 160 16.52 2.83 -4.06
N SER A 161 16.87 4.11 -4.06
CA SER A 161 16.46 5.00 -2.99
C SER A 161 14.95 5.26 -3.02
N ARG A 162 14.35 5.61 -1.85
CA ARG A 162 12.94 5.98 -1.78
C ARG A 162 12.60 7.15 -2.73
N LYS A 163 13.46 8.14 -2.81
CA LYS A 163 13.31 9.26 -3.74
C LYS A 163 13.23 8.76 -5.19
N ARG A 164 14.11 7.83 -5.58
CA ARG A 164 14.14 7.33 -6.95
C ARG A 164 12.88 6.54 -7.33
N VAL A 165 12.33 5.73 -6.43
CA VAL A 165 11.08 4.99 -6.74
C VAL A 165 9.88 5.95 -6.83
N ILE A 166 9.81 7.00 -6.01
CA ILE A 166 8.78 8.04 -6.14
C ILE A 166 8.92 8.77 -7.49
N GLU A 167 10.13 9.16 -7.89
CA GLU A 167 10.39 9.78 -9.20
C GLU A 167 9.93 8.89 -10.36
N LEU A 168 10.24 7.60 -10.32
CA LEU A 168 9.82 6.64 -11.35
C LEU A 168 8.29 6.55 -11.45
N ALA A 169 7.62 6.41 -10.30
CA ALA A 169 6.16 6.39 -10.26
C ALA A 169 5.54 7.70 -10.77
N MET A 170 6.06 8.84 -10.35
CA MET A 170 5.59 10.15 -10.82
C MET A 170 5.81 10.35 -12.33
N ASN A 171 6.92 9.85 -12.88
CA ASN A 171 7.17 9.93 -14.32
C ASN A 171 6.17 9.05 -15.11
N ALA A 172 5.85 7.84 -14.61
CA ALA A 172 4.82 7.00 -15.22
C ALA A 172 3.44 7.68 -15.18
N ALA A 173 3.07 8.28 -14.03
CA ALA A 173 1.82 9.02 -13.94
C ALA A 173 1.77 10.22 -14.89
N ARG A 174 2.87 10.97 -15.05
CA ARG A 174 2.93 12.09 -15.99
C ARG A 174 2.81 11.66 -17.44
N ALA A 175 3.39 10.52 -17.80
CA ALA A 175 3.32 9.98 -19.15
C ALA A 175 1.87 9.67 -19.59
N GLU A 176 0.99 9.30 -18.64
CA GLU A 176 -0.42 8.99 -18.93
C GLU A 176 -1.36 10.17 -18.67
N LEU A 177 -1.10 10.98 -17.64
CA LEU A 177 -2.05 11.98 -17.14
C LEU A 177 -1.68 13.43 -17.47
N ALA A 178 -0.44 13.73 -17.88
CA ALA A 178 -0.10 15.10 -18.22
C ALA A 178 -0.71 15.51 -19.57
N PRO A 179 -1.30 16.71 -19.65
CA PRO A 179 -1.67 17.28 -20.95
C PRO A 179 -0.43 17.29 -21.84
N GLY A 180 -0.55 16.70 -23.04
CA GLY A 180 0.53 16.77 -24.03
C GLY A 180 0.96 18.22 -24.20
N SER A 181 2.27 18.48 -24.25
CA SER A 181 2.76 19.73 -24.83
C SER A 181 2.18 19.79 -26.24
N GLN A 182 1.24 20.70 -26.47
CA GLN A 182 0.84 21.02 -27.83
C GLN A 182 2.14 21.45 -28.51
N ASP A 183 2.65 20.62 -29.41
CA ASP A 183 3.68 21.02 -30.36
C ASP A 183 3.16 22.27 -31.03
N THR A 184 3.74 23.38 -30.64
CA THR A 184 3.54 24.66 -31.35
C THR A 184 4.37 24.58 -32.62
N GLU A 185 3.90 23.72 -33.56
CA GLU A 185 4.28 23.85 -34.97
C GLU A 185 3.26 24.77 -35.64
N ARG A 186 3.65 26.04 -35.77
CA ARG A 186 3.22 26.94 -36.82
C ARG A 186 4.43 27.71 -37.35
#